data_0fbed999b5fe9972652e94449b497114
#
_entry.id   0fbed999b5fe9972652e94449b497114
#
_cell.length_a   1.000
_cell.length_b   1.000
_cell.length_c   1.000
_cell.angle_alpha   90.00
_cell.angle_beta   90.00
_cell.angle_gamma   90.00
#
_symmetry.space_group_name_H-M   'P 1'
#
loop_
_entity.id
_entity.type
_entity.pdbx_description
1 polymer ?
#
loop_
_entity_poly.entity_id
_entity_poly.type
_entity_poly.pdbx_seq_one_letter_code
_entity_poly.pdbx_strand_id
1 'polypeptide(L)'
;QVQFPKRKLTGLQKLYFSYLYRMGVLQQKPKRISYAVRSDIRKLDLRIRQMEFLQKEGINTREELAAYRKPLEEQVLSLMKERRTLYRKEPGGMRIQEINGELKELRKKIRLSQQIEIQSKEMEERLKQAKEQEQIQESSGKQRREEERKR
;
A
#
# COMPACT_ATOMS: atom_id res chain seq x y z
N GLN A 1 10.35 -8.39 -6.94
CA GLN A 1 11.24 -8.28 -5.79
C GLN A 1 11.41 -6.82 -5.37
N VAL A 2 11.10 -6.52 -4.11
CA VAL A 2 11.22 -5.15 -3.58
C VAL A 2 12.70 -4.79 -3.42
N GLN A 3 13.15 -3.74 -4.11
CA GLN A 3 14.52 -3.27 -4.02
C GLN A 3 14.74 -2.38 -2.80
N PHE A 4 15.91 -2.53 -2.16
CA PHE A 4 16.30 -1.63 -1.08
C PHE A 4 16.55 -0.23 -1.64
N PRO A 5 15.92 0.80 -1.06
CA PRO A 5 16.07 2.16 -1.56
C PRO A 5 17.45 2.74 -1.26
N LYS A 6 18.08 3.36 -2.26
CA LYS A 6 19.32 4.11 -2.10
C LYS A 6 19.10 5.50 -1.51
N ARG A 7 17.86 5.95 -1.45
CA ARG A 7 17.46 7.27 -0.92
C ARG A 7 16.63 7.12 0.34
N LYS A 8 16.65 8.14 1.18
CA LYS A 8 15.78 8.19 2.35
C LYS A 8 14.31 8.19 1.90
N LEU A 9 13.56 7.20 2.34
CA LEU A 9 12.14 7.08 2.02
C LEU A 9 11.31 8.02 2.88
N THR A 10 10.25 8.56 2.29
CA THR A 10 9.26 9.43 2.94
C THR A 10 7.85 9.00 2.57
N GLY A 11 6.86 9.50 3.29
CA GLY A 11 5.44 9.31 2.96
C GLY A 11 5.00 7.84 2.91
N LEU A 12 4.18 7.51 1.93
CA LEU A 12 3.62 6.17 1.75
C LEU A 12 4.68 5.10 1.51
N GLN A 13 5.72 5.39 0.75
CA GLN A 13 6.80 4.43 0.50
C GLN A 13 7.53 4.08 1.80
N LYS A 14 7.79 5.06 2.67
CA LYS A 14 8.35 4.82 4.01
C LYS A 14 7.42 3.95 4.86
N LEU A 15 6.11 4.23 4.84
CA LEU A 15 5.12 3.46 5.57
C LEU A 15 5.12 1.99 5.15
N TYR A 16 5.04 1.72 3.84
CA TYR A 16 5.05 0.35 3.31
C TYR A 16 6.37 -0.36 3.58
N PHE A 17 7.48 0.33 3.40
CA PHE A 17 8.80 -0.24 3.70
C PHE A 17 8.93 -0.63 5.17
N SER A 18 8.53 0.25 6.09
CA SER A 18 8.55 0.00 7.53
C SER A 18 7.67 -1.18 7.91
N TYR A 19 6.49 -1.28 7.29
CA TYR A 19 5.55 -2.36 7.50
C TYR A 19 6.13 -3.71 7.05
N LEU A 20 6.64 -3.79 5.83
CA LEU A 20 7.25 -5.00 5.27
C LEU A 20 8.52 -5.41 6.05
N TYR A 21 9.32 -4.43 6.46
CA TYR A 21 10.50 -4.68 7.29
C TYR A 21 10.12 -5.31 8.63
N ARG A 22 9.06 -4.80 9.26
CA ARG A 22 8.55 -5.32 10.54
C ARG A 22 7.98 -6.73 10.41
N MET A 23 7.41 -7.07 9.26
CA MET A 23 6.94 -8.42 8.94
C MET A 23 8.08 -9.41 8.64
N GLY A 24 9.32 -8.96 8.61
CA GLY A 24 10.49 -9.80 8.35
C GLY A 24 10.77 -10.08 6.87
N VAL A 25 10.00 -9.51 5.94
CA VAL A 25 10.15 -9.72 4.50
C VAL A 25 11.45 -9.13 3.97
N LEU A 26 11.83 -7.96 4.50
CA LEU A 26 13.01 -7.20 4.09
C LEU A 26 14.20 -7.38 5.05
N GLN A 27 14.07 -8.21 6.08
CA GLN A 27 15.11 -8.43 7.07
C GLN A 27 15.92 -9.69 6.75
N GLN A 28 17.24 -9.62 6.94
CA GLN A 28 18.11 -10.78 6.86
C GLN A 28 17.96 -11.72 8.08
N LYS A 29 17.61 -11.16 9.23
CA LYS A 29 17.35 -11.94 10.46
C LYS A 29 15.90 -11.69 10.90
N PRO A 30 15.09 -12.75 11.09
CA PRO A 30 13.72 -12.57 11.52
C PRO A 30 13.65 -12.02 12.95
N LYS A 31 12.98 -10.88 13.11
CA LYS A 31 12.59 -10.34 14.41
C LYS A 31 11.21 -10.87 14.81
N ARG A 32 10.95 -10.91 16.10
CA ARG A 32 9.63 -11.28 16.60
C ARG A 32 8.58 -10.31 16.08
N ILE A 33 7.62 -10.82 15.32
CA ILE A 33 6.53 -10.02 14.74
C ILE A 33 5.53 -9.70 15.84
N SER A 34 5.11 -8.43 15.95
CA SER A 34 4.07 -8.02 16.90
C SER A 34 2.71 -8.62 16.53
N TYR A 35 1.86 -8.84 17.53
CA TYR A 35 0.50 -9.35 17.32
C TYR A 35 -0.31 -8.49 16.34
N ALA A 36 -0.19 -7.17 16.44
CA ALA A 36 -0.90 -6.23 15.57
C ALA A 36 -0.59 -6.41 14.08
N VAL A 37 0.62 -6.89 13.75
CA VAL A 37 1.08 -7.10 12.37
C VAL A 37 0.81 -8.52 11.88
N ARG A 38 0.73 -9.50 12.77
CA ARG A 38 0.49 -10.91 12.41
C ARG A 38 -0.78 -11.15 11.60
N SER A 39 -1.83 -10.40 11.89
CA SER A 39 -3.12 -10.53 11.20
C SER A 39 -3.02 -10.25 9.70
N ASP A 40 -1.99 -9.55 9.27
CA ASP A 40 -1.80 -9.14 7.86
C ASP A 40 -0.83 -10.02 7.08
N ILE A 41 -0.22 -11.03 7.71
CA ILE A 41 0.71 -11.95 7.01
C ILE A 41 0.05 -12.58 5.78
N ARG A 42 -1.24 -12.90 5.85
CA ARG A 42 -2.02 -13.47 4.75
C ARG A 42 -2.21 -12.51 3.57
N LYS A 43 -2.03 -11.21 3.81
CA LYS A 43 -2.16 -10.16 2.78
C LYS A 43 -0.79 -9.68 2.27
N LEU A 44 0.24 -10.40 2.61
CA LEU A 44 1.62 -10.01 2.33
C LEU A 44 1.88 -9.74 0.84
N ASP A 45 1.43 -10.62 -0.03
CA ASP A 45 1.60 -10.46 -1.48
C ASP A 45 0.93 -9.17 -1.99
N LEU A 46 -0.23 -8.84 -1.46
CA LEU A 46 -0.91 -7.60 -1.81
C LEU A 46 -0.10 -6.38 -1.37
N ARG A 47 0.46 -6.41 -0.14
CA ARG A 47 1.30 -5.32 0.37
C ARG A 47 2.57 -5.13 -0.45
N ILE A 48 3.19 -6.22 -0.88
CA ILE A 48 4.36 -6.16 -1.76
C ILE A 48 4.01 -5.51 -3.10
N ARG A 49 2.90 -5.91 -3.72
CA ARG A 49 2.41 -5.30 -4.97
C ARG A 49 2.11 -3.82 -4.82
N GLN A 50 1.53 -3.42 -3.70
CA GLN A 50 1.27 -2.02 -3.39
C GLN A 50 2.57 -1.22 -3.25
N MET A 51 3.59 -1.77 -2.58
CA MET A 51 4.91 -1.14 -2.47
C MET A 51 5.58 -1.01 -3.84
N GLU A 52 5.57 -2.07 -4.64
CA GLU A 52 6.11 -2.05 -6.00
C GLU A 52 5.43 -0.98 -6.87
N PHE A 53 4.11 -0.87 -6.76
CA PHE A 53 3.34 0.17 -7.46
C PHE A 53 3.77 1.58 -7.04
N LEU A 54 3.89 1.84 -5.74
CA LEU A 54 4.32 3.13 -5.22
C LEU A 54 5.74 3.48 -5.68
N GLN A 55 6.64 2.51 -5.70
CA GLN A 55 8.02 2.71 -6.18
C GLN A 55 8.07 2.99 -7.68
N LYS A 56 7.32 2.22 -8.47
CA LYS A 56 7.26 2.37 -9.93
C LYS A 56 6.70 3.73 -10.35
N GLU A 57 5.62 4.17 -9.71
CA GLU A 57 4.96 5.44 -10.04
C GLU A 57 5.55 6.65 -9.31
N GLY A 58 6.49 6.43 -8.38
CA GLY A 58 7.13 7.51 -7.61
C GLY A 58 6.19 8.24 -6.67
N ILE A 59 5.19 7.56 -6.12
CA ILE A 59 4.16 8.15 -5.26
C ILE A 59 4.55 8.02 -3.79
N ASN A 60 4.55 9.12 -3.05
CA ASN A 60 4.91 9.16 -1.64
C ASN A 60 3.82 9.71 -0.72
N THR A 61 2.85 10.44 -1.26
CA THR A 61 1.78 11.04 -0.46
C THR A 61 0.41 10.61 -0.95
N ARG A 62 -0.60 10.75 -0.09
CA ARG A 62 -2.00 10.47 -0.46
C ARG A 62 -2.52 11.47 -1.48
N GLU A 63 -2.04 12.70 -1.42
CA GLU A 63 -2.33 13.75 -2.39
C GLU A 63 -1.78 13.41 -3.78
N GLU A 64 -0.55 12.91 -3.85
CA GLU A 64 0.05 12.41 -5.10
C GLU A 64 -0.73 11.20 -5.64
N LEU A 65 -1.22 10.34 -4.76
CA LEU A 65 -2.02 9.17 -5.10
C LEU A 65 -3.37 9.60 -5.72
N ALA A 66 -4.03 10.58 -5.12
CA ALA A 66 -5.27 11.16 -5.65
C ALA A 66 -5.04 11.86 -7.00
N ALA A 67 -3.94 12.59 -7.14
CA ALA A 67 -3.54 13.24 -8.38
C ALA A 67 -3.22 12.22 -9.49
N TYR A 68 -2.64 11.09 -9.15
CA TYR A 68 -2.43 9.97 -10.08
C TYR A 68 -3.74 9.38 -10.58
N ARG A 69 -4.70 9.20 -9.70
CA ARG A 69 -6.00 8.58 -9.99
C ARG A 69 -6.91 9.45 -10.84
N LYS A 70 -6.87 10.76 -10.64
CA LYS A 70 -7.78 11.72 -11.30
C LYS A 70 -7.80 11.62 -12.83
N PRO A 71 -6.65 11.69 -13.55
CA PRO A 71 -6.66 11.55 -15.01
C PRO A 71 -7.12 10.16 -15.47
N LEU A 72 -6.88 9.12 -14.70
CA LEU A 72 -7.37 7.77 -15.01
C LEU A 72 -8.89 7.68 -14.91
N GLU A 73 -9.49 8.30 -13.93
CA GLU A 73 -10.95 8.37 -13.76
C GLU A 73 -11.60 9.17 -14.91
N GLU A 74 -10.98 10.27 -15.31
CA GLU A 74 -11.43 11.07 -16.46
C GLU A 74 -11.36 10.27 -17.76
N GLN A 75 -10.29 9.52 -17.95
CA GLN A 75 -10.11 8.63 -19.11
C GLN A 75 -11.15 7.52 -19.14
N VAL A 76 -11.49 6.93 -18.00
CA VAL A 76 -12.57 5.94 -17.87
C VAL A 76 -13.90 6.52 -18.32
N LEU A 77 -14.25 7.73 -17.85
CA LEU A 77 -15.50 8.40 -18.25
C LEU A 77 -15.53 8.67 -19.76
N SER A 78 -14.43 9.13 -20.34
CA SER A 78 -14.30 9.37 -21.77
C SER A 78 -14.50 8.09 -22.59
N LEU A 79 -13.85 7.01 -22.20
CA LEU A 79 -13.98 5.70 -22.87
C LEU A 79 -15.38 5.12 -22.73
N MET A 80 -16.04 5.32 -21.59
CA MET A 80 -17.43 4.89 -21.39
C MET A 80 -18.39 5.63 -22.32
N LYS A 81 -18.20 6.93 -22.54
CA LYS A 81 -18.99 7.72 -23.49
C LYS A 81 -18.77 7.24 -24.93
N GLU A 82 -17.52 7.04 -25.32
CA GLU A 82 -17.17 6.51 -26.65
C GLU A 82 -17.80 5.13 -26.87
N ARG A 83 -17.68 4.24 -25.90
CA ARG A 83 -18.28 2.90 -25.98
C ARG A 83 -19.80 2.95 -26.14
N ARG A 84 -20.48 3.82 -25.40
CA ARG A 84 -21.93 4.01 -25.49
C ARG A 84 -22.36 4.45 -26.90
N THR A 85 -21.58 5.35 -27.50
CA THR A 85 -21.82 5.82 -28.87
C THR A 85 -21.61 4.68 -29.88
N LEU A 86 -20.54 3.89 -29.70
CA LEU A 86 -20.23 2.76 -30.59
C LEU A 86 -21.26 1.62 -30.51
N TYR A 87 -21.81 1.36 -29.33
CA TYR A 87 -22.89 0.35 -29.19
C TYR A 87 -24.14 0.70 -30.00
N ARG A 88 -24.38 2.00 -30.21
CA ARG A 88 -25.51 2.45 -31.07
C ARG A 88 -25.21 2.35 -32.55
N LYS A 89 -23.93 2.56 -32.94
CA LYS A 89 -23.51 2.61 -34.35
C LYS A 89 -23.04 1.26 -34.89
N GLU A 90 -22.19 0.56 -34.15
CA GLU A 90 -21.56 -0.71 -34.54
C GLU A 90 -21.45 -1.66 -33.38
N PRO A 91 -22.55 -2.33 -32.96
CA PRO A 91 -22.48 -3.31 -31.88
C PRO A 91 -21.59 -4.48 -32.29
N GLY A 92 -20.61 -4.85 -31.40
CA GLY A 92 -19.70 -5.96 -31.66
C GLY A 92 -18.42 -5.61 -32.41
N GLY A 93 -18.15 -4.33 -32.70
CA GLY A 93 -16.91 -3.88 -33.35
C GLY A 93 -15.64 -4.09 -32.56
N MET A 94 -14.49 -4.15 -33.25
CA MET A 94 -13.17 -4.33 -32.61
C MET A 94 -12.83 -3.20 -31.63
N ARG A 95 -13.25 -1.97 -31.93
CA ARG A 95 -12.99 -0.82 -31.04
C ARG A 95 -13.67 -0.99 -29.70
N ILE A 96 -14.85 -1.58 -29.63
CA ILE A 96 -15.54 -1.88 -28.37
C ILE A 96 -14.73 -2.86 -27.53
N GLN A 97 -14.13 -3.88 -28.13
CA GLN A 97 -13.29 -4.85 -27.45
C GLN A 97 -12.01 -4.20 -26.91
N GLU A 98 -11.38 -3.33 -27.69
CA GLU A 98 -10.23 -2.54 -27.27
C GLU A 98 -10.56 -1.66 -26.06
N ILE A 99 -11.69 -0.93 -26.12
CA ILE A 99 -12.17 -0.09 -25.03
C ILE A 99 -12.43 -0.93 -23.76
N ASN A 100 -13.04 -2.09 -23.90
CA ASN A 100 -13.28 -2.98 -22.76
C ASN A 100 -11.97 -3.43 -22.10
N GLY A 101 -10.94 -3.72 -22.88
CA GLY A 101 -9.60 -4.04 -22.41
C GLY A 101 -8.94 -2.86 -21.69
N GLU A 102 -8.98 -1.67 -22.27
CA GLU A 102 -8.45 -0.43 -21.68
C GLU A 102 -9.16 -0.09 -20.38
N LEU A 103 -10.49 -0.18 -20.35
CA LEU A 103 -11.29 0.05 -19.13
C LEU A 103 -10.92 -0.93 -18.01
N LYS A 104 -10.70 -2.18 -18.35
CA LYS A 104 -10.29 -3.20 -17.39
C LYS A 104 -8.96 -2.84 -16.72
N GLU A 105 -7.97 -2.46 -17.53
CA GLU A 105 -6.64 -2.08 -17.02
C GLU A 105 -6.68 -0.78 -16.21
N LEU A 106 -7.40 0.23 -16.67
CA LEU A 106 -7.57 1.49 -15.95
C LEU A 106 -8.27 1.28 -14.60
N ARG A 107 -9.34 0.48 -14.58
CA ARG A 107 -10.06 0.15 -13.35
C ARG A 107 -9.20 -0.62 -12.34
N LYS A 108 -8.32 -1.49 -12.81
CA LYS A 108 -7.34 -2.17 -11.93
C LYS A 108 -6.42 -1.17 -11.24
N LYS A 109 -5.87 -0.22 -12.00
CA LYS A 109 -4.98 0.83 -11.46
C LYS A 109 -5.71 1.74 -10.48
N ILE A 110 -6.93 2.15 -10.81
CA ILE A 110 -7.78 2.99 -9.94
C ILE A 110 -8.10 2.24 -8.64
N ARG A 111 -8.49 0.98 -8.75
CA ARG A 111 -8.81 0.14 -7.58
C ARG A 111 -7.59 -0.04 -6.68
N LEU A 112 -6.43 -0.31 -7.25
CA LEU A 112 -5.18 -0.45 -6.50
C LEU A 112 -4.85 0.85 -5.76
N SER A 113 -4.97 1.99 -6.42
CA SER A 113 -4.78 3.31 -5.83
C SER A 113 -5.75 3.57 -4.66
N GLN A 114 -7.03 3.25 -4.83
CA GLN A 114 -8.05 3.39 -3.77
C GLN A 114 -7.76 2.46 -2.59
N GLN A 115 -7.35 1.23 -2.85
CA GLN A 115 -6.97 0.28 -1.80
C GLN A 115 -5.77 0.77 -0.99
N ILE A 116 -4.77 1.33 -1.64
CA ILE A 116 -3.61 1.90 -0.96
C ILE A 116 -4.03 3.07 -0.07
N GLU A 117 -4.90 3.95 -0.55
CA GLU A 117 -5.39 5.09 0.23
C GLU A 117 -6.10 4.65 1.51
N ILE A 118 -6.98 3.68 1.42
CA ILE A 118 -7.74 3.15 2.56
C ILE A 118 -6.84 2.32 3.49
N GLN A 119 -6.10 1.38 2.93
CA GLN A 119 -5.33 0.40 3.70
C GLN A 119 -4.06 1.01 4.30
N SER A 120 -3.50 2.07 3.71
CA SER A 120 -2.36 2.77 4.28
C SER A 120 -2.67 3.42 5.63
N LYS A 121 -3.89 3.92 5.81
CA LYS A 121 -4.35 4.47 7.10
C LYS A 121 -4.41 3.38 8.17
N GLU A 122 -4.92 2.21 7.82
CA GLU A 122 -4.99 1.06 8.70
C GLU A 122 -3.60 0.53 9.08
N MET A 123 -2.68 0.46 8.12
CA MET A 123 -1.29 0.06 8.35
C MET A 123 -0.56 1.04 9.27
N GLU A 124 -0.77 2.33 9.07
CA GLU A 124 -0.20 3.40 9.90
C GLU A 124 -0.65 3.27 11.35
N GLU A 125 -1.93 3.04 11.57
CA GLU A 125 -2.50 2.82 12.91
C GLU A 125 -1.91 1.58 13.58
N ARG A 126 -1.80 0.48 12.87
CA ARG A 126 -1.23 -0.77 13.40
C ARG A 126 0.25 -0.63 13.75
N LEU A 127 1.03 0.05 12.92
CA LEU A 127 2.43 0.34 13.22
C LEU A 127 2.58 1.21 14.47
N LYS A 128 1.72 2.21 14.62
CA LYS A 128 1.69 3.07 15.80
C LYS A 128 1.41 2.27 17.07
N GLN A 129 0.37 1.44 17.05
CA GLN A 129 0.02 0.56 18.17
C GLN A 129 1.17 -0.40 18.53
N ALA A 130 1.81 -1.00 17.52
CA ALA A 130 2.92 -1.92 17.74
C ALA A 130 4.12 -1.22 18.39
N LYS A 131 4.45 0.01 17.97
CA LYS A 131 5.52 0.83 18.55
C LYS A 131 5.21 1.22 19.99
N GLU A 132 3.98 1.60 20.28
CA GLU A 132 3.53 1.92 21.65
C GLU A 132 3.67 0.72 22.58
N GLN A 133 3.25 -0.47 22.15
CA GLN A 133 3.41 -1.71 22.92
C GLN A 133 4.87 -2.04 23.21
N GLU A 134 5.76 -1.85 22.24
CA GLU A 134 7.19 -2.07 22.42
C GLU A 134 7.77 -1.08 23.44
N GLN A 135 7.39 0.18 23.40
CA GLN A 135 7.83 1.19 24.37
C GLN A 135 7.36 0.87 25.79
N ILE A 136 6.14 0.41 25.96
CA ILE A 136 5.60 -0.03 27.25
C ILE A 136 6.41 -1.21 27.78
N GLN A 137 6.72 -2.20 26.96
CA GLN A 137 7.52 -3.37 27.35
C GLN A 137 8.95 -2.98 27.75
N GLU A 138 9.58 -2.08 27.02
CA GLU A 138 10.91 -1.56 27.33
C GLU A 138 10.91 -0.78 28.65
N SER A 139 9.92 0.07 28.86
CA SER A 139 9.75 0.84 30.11
C SER A 139 9.56 -0.09 31.31
N SER A 140 8.72 -1.10 31.19
CA SER A 140 8.51 -2.11 32.25
C SER A 140 9.78 -2.88 32.53
N GLY A 141 10.53 -3.27 31.50
CA GLY A 141 11.81 -3.96 31.65
C GLY A 141 12.87 -3.11 32.36
N LYS A 142 12.95 -1.82 32.04
CA LYS A 142 13.85 -0.88 32.72
C LYS A 142 13.50 -0.69 34.18
N GLN A 143 12.22 -0.50 34.52
CA GLN A 143 11.75 -0.36 35.88
C GLN A 143 12.07 -1.59 36.72
N ARG A 144 11.84 -2.79 36.21
CA ARG A 144 12.20 -4.04 36.91
C ARG A 144 13.70 -4.13 37.20
N ARG A 145 14.55 -3.78 36.25
CA ARG A 145 16.01 -3.77 36.41
C ARG A 145 16.46 -2.75 37.46
N GLU A 146 15.85 -1.59 37.50
CA GLU A 146 16.15 -0.56 38.49
C GLU A 146 15.73 -0.99 39.91
N GLU A 147 14.55 -1.61 40.01
CA GLU A 147 14.08 -2.17 41.29
C GLU A 147 14.99 -3.31 41.79
N GLU A 148 15.44 -4.18 40.90
CA GLU A 148 16.40 -5.24 41.25
C GLU A 148 17.75 -4.69 41.68
N ARG A 149 18.21 -3.58 41.07
CA ARG A 149 19.47 -2.93 41.50
C ARG A 149 19.37 -2.24 42.87
N LYS A 150 18.19 -1.82 43.29
CA LYS A 150 17.95 -1.17 44.59
C LYS A 150 17.78 -2.16 45.73
N ARG A 151 17.66 -3.44 45.47
CA ARG A 151 17.64 -4.53 46.44
C ARG A 151 19.06 -5.09 46.61
#